data_ac23432fc3ee1b174731be2c7167cc81
#
_entry.id   ac23432fc3ee1b174731be2c7167cc81
#
_cell.length_a   1.000
_cell.length_b   1.000
_cell.length_c   1.000
_cell.angle_alpha   90.00
_cell.angle_beta   90.00
_cell.angle_gamma   90.00
#
_symmetry.space_group_name_H-M   'P 1'
#
loop_
_entity.id
_entity.type
_entity.pdbx_description
1 polymer ?
#
loop_
_entity_poly.entity_id
_entity_poly.type
_entity_poly.pdbx_seq_one_letter_code
_entity_poly.pdbx_strand_id
1 'polypeptide(L)'
;MYAKGMITSDIEAHIQELYGLSVSDSTVSRVTDKILPVVKEWQQRPLESVYAVVFLDAIHFHVRSEGQIVKKAVYIAIGIQMDGIRDVLGMWVGENGSAKFWLSILNGLRNRGVQDILIACVGGLTGLTNAIEAVYPRTEIQQCIIHQIRNTARFV
;
A
#
# COMPACT_ATOMS: atom_id res chain seq x y z
N MET A 1 -5.13 0.46 17.27
CA MET A 1 -4.08 1.25 17.94
C MET A 1 -2.93 1.60 16.97
N TYR A 2 -2.19 0.67 16.42
CA TYR A 2 -1.17 0.98 15.39
C TYR A 2 -1.70 1.80 14.21
N ALA A 3 -2.90 1.51 13.72
CA ALA A 3 -3.55 2.29 12.65
C ALA A 3 -3.81 3.77 12.99
N LYS A 4 -3.71 4.14 14.27
CA LYS A 4 -3.78 5.54 14.75
C LYS A 4 -2.40 6.16 14.96
N GLY A 5 -1.33 5.50 14.52
CA GLY A 5 0.05 5.99 14.65
C GLY A 5 0.67 5.84 16.04
N MET A 6 0.04 5.03 16.92
CA MET A 6 0.54 4.81 18.28
C MET A 6 1.77 3.87 18.24
N ILE A 7 2.83 4.23 18.93
CA ILE A 7 3.97 3.34 19.19
C ILE A 7 3.62 2.35 20.32
N THR A 8 4.45 1.34 20.53
CA THR A 8 4.18 0.25 21.50
C THR A 8 3.96 0.76 22.92
N SER A 9 4.75 1.74 23.38
CA SER A 9 4.57 2.38 24.68
C SER A 9 3.27 3.18 24.81
N ASP A 10 2.83 3.83 23.73
CA ASP A 10 1.54 4.54 23.72
C ASP A 10 0.37 3.55 23.81
N ILE A 11 0.52 2.38 23.15
CA ILE A 11 -0.47 1.30 23.21
C ILE A 11 -0.57 0.73 24.63
N GLU A 12 0.56 0.53 25.30
CA GLU A 12 0.61 0.11 26.71
C GLU A 12 -0.15 1.09 27.60
N ALA A 13 0.19 2.38 27.53
CA ALA A 13 -0.48 3.43 28.29
C ALA A 13 -1.99 3.48 28.03
N HIS A 14 -2.39 3.36 26.76
CA HIS A 14 -3.79 3.41 26.36
C HIS A 14 -4.59 2.17 26.83
N ILE A 15 -4.00 0.99 26.83
CA ILE A 15 -4.62 -0.22 27.36
C ILE A 15 -4.79 -0.10 28.88
N GLN A 16 -3.78 0.42 29.58
CA GLN A 16 -3.84 0.67 31.00
C GLN A 16 -4.96 1.66 31.36
N GLU A 17 -5.09 2.74 30.58
CA GLU A 17 -6.12 3.77 30.80
C GLU A 17 -7.54 3.23 30.56
N LEU A 18 -7.77 2.47 29.48
CA LEU A 18 -9.10 2.02 29.09
C LEU A 18 -9.58 0.77 29.82
N TYR A 19 -8.65 -0.15 30.13
CA TYR A 19 -9.01 -1.49 30.64
C TYR A 19 -8.40 -1.79 31.99
N GLY A 20 -7.57 -0.91 32.54
CA GLY A 20 -6.87 -1.14 33.81
C GLY A 20 -5.85 -2.29 33.75
N LEU A 21 -5.48 -2.75 32.55
CA LEU A 21 -4.58 -3.87 32.34
C LEU A 21 -3.16 -3.38 32.04
N SER A 22 -2.17 -3.86 32.78
CA SER A 22 -0.77 -3.63 32.47
C SER A 22 -0.31 -4.62 31.42
N VAL A 23 0.04 -4.11 30.23
CA VAL A 23 0.55 -4.90 29.11
C VAL A 23 1.94 -4.38 28.78
N SER A 24 2.96 -5.23 28.86
CA SER A 24 4.31 -4.82 28.52
C SER A 24 4.49 -4.57 27.03
N ASP A 25 5.43 -3.68 26.68
CA ASP A 25 5.86 -3.37 25.30
C ASP A 25 6.23 -4.66 24.52
N SER A 26 6.92 -5.60 25.17
CA SER A 26 7.25 -6.91 24.61
C SER A 26 6.01 -7.75 24.28
N THR A 27 4.93 -7.62 25.05
CA THR A 27 3.67 -8.31 24.77
C THR A 27 2.97 -7.73 23.56
N VAL A 28 2.97 -6.41 23.38
CA VAL A 28 2.44 -5.74 22.20
C VAL A 28 3.21 -6.18 20.95
N SER A 29 4.54 -6.19 21.01
CA SER A 29 5.41 -6.67 19.91
C SER A 29 5.11 -8.13 19.57
N ARG A 30 5.03 -9.02 20.55
CA ARG A 30 4.74 -10.45 20.36
C ARG A 30 3.36 -10.71 19.74
N VAL A 31 2.35 -9.89 20.08
CA VAL A 31 1.02 -9.97 19.44
C VAL A 31 1.12 -9.55 17.97
N THR A 32 1.88 -8.50 17.68
CA THR A 32 2.13 -8.06 16.31
C THR A 32 2.82 -9.15 15.49
N ASP A 33 3.84 -9.80 16.04
CA ASP A 33 4.56 -10.89 15.38
C ASP A 33 3.63 -12.08 15.02
N LYS A 34 2.63 -12.36 15.85
CA LYS A 34 1.62 -13.39 15.56
C LYS A 34 0.69 -13.03 14.40
N ILE A 35 0.50 -11.75 14.13
CA ILE A 35 -0.35 -11.27 13.02
C ILE A 35 0.41 -11.27 11.69
N LEU A 36 1.73 -11.09 11.71
CA LEU A 36 2.55 -11.02 10.50
C LEU A 36 2.38 -12.19 9.52
N PRO A 37 2.30 -13.47 9.95
CA PRO A 37 2.04 -14.59 9.05
C PRO A 37 0.70 -14.45 8.32
N VAL A 38 -0.37 -14.04 9.04
CA VAL A 38 -1.71 -13.84 8.46
C VAL A 38 -1.69 -12.70 7.43
N VAL A 39 -0.98 -11.61 7.72
CA VAL A 39 -0.79 -10.51 6.77
C VAL A 39 -0.04 -10.97 5.52
N LYS A 40 1.01 -11.80 5.67
CA LYS A 40 1.76 -12.35 4.55
C LYS A 40 0.89 -13.27 3.68
N GLU A 41 0.11 -14.15 4.30
CA GLU A 41 -0.83 -15.03 3.60
C GLU A 41 -1.86 -14.21 2.82
N TRP A 42 -2.46 -13.22 3.47
CA TRP A 42 -3.39 -12.29 2.81
C TRP A 42 -2.73 -11.56 1.62
N GLN A 43 -1.50 -11.08 1.79
CA GLN A 43 -0.74 -10.39 0.74
C GLN A 43 -0.44 -11.30 -0.47
N GLN A 44 -0.36 -12.61 -0.25
CA GLN A 44 -0.03 -13.60 -1.29
C GLN A 44 -1.25 -14.34 -1.84
N ARG A 45 -2.45 -14.05 -1.34
CA ARG A 45 -3.67 -14.75 -1.77
C ARG A 45 -3.90 -14.62 -3.28
N PRO A 46 -4.56 -15.61 -3.92
CA PRO A 46 -5.02 -15.48 -5.30
C PRO A 46 -5.92 -14.25 -5.48
N LEU A 47 -5.89 -13.67 -6.65
CA LEU A 47 -6.68 -12.52 -7.05
C LEU A 47 -7.57 -12.88 -8.24
N GLU A 48 -8.58 -12.04 -8.51
CA GLU A 48 -9.41 -12.16 -9.70
C GLU A 48 -8.57 -11.99 -10.97
N SER A 49 -9.01 -12.63 -12.04
CA SER A 49 -8.28 -12.61 -13.31
C SER A 49 -8.36 -11.27 -14.04
N VAL A 50 -9.45 -10.52 -13.84
CA VAL A 50 -9.68 -9.23 -14.51
C VAL A 50 -10.20 -8.20 -13.52
N TYR A 51 -9.61 -7.01 -13.57
CA TYR A 51 -10.08 -5.84 -12.83
C TYR A 51 -10.50 -4.74 -13.80
N ALA A 52 -11.69 -4.16 -13.58
CA ALA A 52 -12.18 -3.03 -14.36
C ALA A 52 -11.31 -1.79 -14.15
N VAL A 53 -10.96 -1.50 -12.89
CA VAL A 53 -10.10 -0.37 -12.53
C VAL A 53 -9.12 -0.81 -11.44
N VAL A 54 -7.87 -0.40 -11.55
CA VAL A 54 -6.88 -0.53 -10.47
C VAL A 54 -6.32 0.85 -10.13
N PHE A 55 -6.43 1.24 -8.87
CA PHE A 55 -5.81 2.45 -8.33
C PHE A 55 -4.46 2.10 -7.74
N LEU A 56 -3.43 2.84 -8.14
CA LEU A 56 -2.05 2.71 -7.65
C LEU A 56 -1.61 4.05 -7.08
N ASP A 57 -1.39 4.08 -5.76
CA ASP A 57 -1.04 5.30 -5.04
C ASP A 57 0.01 5.05 -3.96
N ALA A 58 0.60 6.12 -3.44
CA ALA A 58 1.59 6.07 -2.38
C ALA A 58 1.32 7.11 -1.30
N ILE A 59 1.35 6.66 -0.05
CA ILE A 59 1.29 7.51 1.13
C ILE A 59 2.70 7.62 1.71
N HIS A 60 3.24 8.84 1.75
CA HIS A 60 4.56 9.12 2.29
C HIS A 60 4.47 9.52 3.77
N PHE A 61 5.38 8.99 4.57
CA PHE A 61 5.48 9.28 5.99
C PHE A 61 6.94 9.32 6.44
N HIS A 62 7.19 9.91 7.60
CA HIS A 62 8.52 9.97 8.21
C HIS A 62 8.57 9.03 9.40
N VAL A 63 9.59 8.19 9.46
CA VAL A 63 9.88 7.29 10.59
C VAL A 63 11.22 7.66 11.19
N ARG A 64 11.32 7.53 12.51
CA ARG A 64 12.60 7.62 13.21
C ARG A 64 13.24 6.22 13.20
N SER A 65 14.39 6.10 12.56
CA SER A 65 15.18 4.88 12.50
C SER A 65 16.61 5.21 12.86
N GLU A 66 17.16 4.52 13.86
CA GLU A 66 18.57 4.71 14.32
C GLU A 66 18.93 6.18 14.61
N GLY A 67 18.01 6.93 15.22
CA GLY A 67 18.20 8.34 15.55
C GLY A 67 18.02 9.33 14.38
N GLN A 68 17.82 8.85 13.16
CA GLN A 68 17.59 9.67 11.98
C GLN A 68 16.12 9.62 11.53
N ILE A 69 15.64 10.71 10.90
CA ILE A 69 14.33 10.76 10.29
C ILE A 69 14.45 10.29 8.84
N VAL A 70 13.86 9.13 8.53
CA VAL A 70 13.86 8.54 7.20
C VAL A 70 12.46 8.68 6.59
N LYS A 71 12.39 9.15 5.34
CA LYS A 71 11.15 9.17 4.57
C LYS A 71 10.89 7.79 4.01
N LYS A 72 9.71 7.21 4.33
CA LYS A 72 9.22 5.95 3.76
C LYS A 72 7.89 6.17 3.06
N ALA A 73 7.49 5.23 2.22
CA ALA A 73 6.19 5.23 1.57
C ALA A 73 5.50 3.88 1.75
N VAL A 74 4.18 3.91 1.93
CA VAL A 74 3.30 2.75 1.73
C VAL A 74 2.67 2.90 0.36
N TYR A 75 2.91 1.94 -0.49
CA TYR A 75 2.31 1.80 -1.80
C TYR A 75 1.09 0.90 -1.68
N ILE A 76 -0.03 1.30 -2.25
CA ILE A 76 -1.31 0.60 -2.15
C ILE A 76 -1.84 0.36 -3.55
N ALA A 77 -2.31 -0.86 -3.81
CA ALA A 77 -3.09 -1.20 -4.98
C ALA A 77 -4.51 -1.58 -4.56
N ILE A 78 -5.51 -0.89 -5.12
CA ILE A 78 -6.94 -1.16 -4.90
C ILE A 78 -7.56 -1.47 -6.25
N GLY A 79 -8.19 -2.64 -6.37
CA GLY A 79 -8.91 -3.07 -7.56
C GLY A 79 -10.42 -2.91 -7.42
N ILE A 80 -11.07 -2.61 -8.53
CA ILE A 80 -12.52 -2.75 -8.69
C ILE A 80 -12.74 -3.90 -9.65
N GLN A 81 -13.42 -4.93 -9.19
CA GLN A 81 -13.80 -6.11 -10.00
C GLN A 81 -14.83 -5.74 -11.05
N MET A 82 -15.09 -6.64 -12.00
CA MET A 82 -16.08 -6.40 -13.07
C MET A 82 -17.52 -6.26 -12.54
N ASP A 83 -17.81 -6.78 -11.37
CA ASP A 83 -19.11 -6.65 -10.66
C ASP A 83 -19.20 -5.41 -9.76
N GLY A 84 -18.12 -4.59 -9.68
CA GLY A 84 -18.05 -3.38 -8.89
C GLY A 84 -17.54 -3.59 -7.45
N ILE A 85 -17.22 -4.81 -7.04
CA ILE A 85 -16.64 -5.08 -5.70
C ILE A 85 -15.23 -4.49 -5.63
N ARG A 86 -14.95 -3.81 -4.52
CA ARG A 86 -13.62 -3.26 -4.22
C ARG A 86 -12.78 -4.28 -3.46
N ASP A 87 -11.56 -4.45 -3.89
CA ASP A 87 -10.58 -5.31 -3.23
C ASP A 87 -9.23 -4.61 -3.07
N VAL A 88 -8.60 -4.76 -1.91
CA VAL A 88 -7.23 -4.27 -1.69
C VAL A 88 -6.28 -5.35 -2.18
N LEU A 89 -5.65 -5.14 -3.32
CA LEU A 89 -4.79 -6.11 -3.98
C LEU A 89 -3.47 -6.34 -3.24
N GLY A 90 -2.99 -5.30 -2.55
CA GLY A 90 -1.81 -5.39 -1.72
C GLY A 90 -1.31 -4.04 -1.22
N MET A 91 -0.38 -4.12 -0.26
CA MET A 91 0.33 -2.98 0.31
C MET A 91 1.82 -3.31 0.41
N TRP A 92 2.66 -2.36 0.03
CA TRP A 92 4.13 -2.54 0.06
C TRP A 92 4.77 -1.34 0.72
N VAL A 93 5.76 -1.58 1.57
CA VAL A 93 6.55 -0.53 2.20
C VAL A 93 7.87 -0.41 1.47
N GLY A 94 8.26 0.81 1.10
CA GLY A 94 9.53 1.08 0.42
C GLY A 94 10.01 2.50 0.63
N GLU A 95 11.28 2.75 0.33
CA GLU A 95 11.87 4.09 0.44
C GLU A 95 11.67 4.89 -0.84
N ASN A 96 11.76 4.24 -2.00
CA ASN A 96 11.65 4.86 -3.32
C ASN A 96 10.82 4.00 -4.27
N GLY A 97 9.80 4.59 -4.91
CA GLY A 97 9.03 3.99 -5.99
C GLY A 97 9.79 4.05 -7.32
N SER A 98 10.81 3.20 -7.48
CA SER A 98 11.52 3.08 -8.75
C SER A 98 10.72 2.26 -9.78
N ALA A 99 11.04 2.39 -11.06
CA ALA A 99 10.43 1.55 -12.11
C ALA A 99 10.62 0.04 -11.83
N LYS A 100 11.78 -0.37 -11.31
CA LYS A 100 12.06 -1.75 -10.90
C LYS A 100 11.14 -2.22 -9.76
N PHE A 101 10.87 -1.34 -8.79
CA PHE A 101 9.95 -1.61 -7.70
C PHE A 101 8.53 -1.84 -8.22
N TRP A 102 8.04 -0.97 -9.11
CA TRP A 102 6.73 -1.10 -9.72
C TRP A 102 6.59 -2.35 -10.58
N LEU A 103 7.63 -2.70 -11.36
CA LEU A 103 7.68 -3.96 -12.10
C LEU A 103 7.53 -5.16 -11.17
N SER A 104 8.19 -5.15 -10.01
CA SER A 104 8.06 -6.22 -9.01
C SER A 104 6.64 -6.34 -8.48
N ILE A 105 5.97 -5.21 -8.17
CA ILE A 105 4.57 -5.20 -7.70
C ILE A 105 3.64 -5.74 -8.77
N LEU A 106 3.72 -5.23 -10.00
CA LEU A 106 2.83 -5.62 -11.10
C LEU A 106 3.01 -7.08 -11.50
N ASN A 107 4.26 -7.57 -11.56
CA ASN A 107 4.54 -9.00 -11.74
C ASN A 107 4.00 -9.84 -10.58
N GLY A 108 4.07 -9.34 -9.36
CA GLY A 108 3.47 -9.97 -8.19
C GLY A 108 1.95 -10.11 -8.32
N LEU A 109 1.24 -9.09 -8.80
CA LEU A 109 -0.19 -9.16 -9.10
C LEU A 109 -0.48 -10.21 -10.20
N ARG A 110 0.32 -10.23 -11.26
CA ARG A 110 0.19 -11.20 -12.35
C ARG A 110 0.40 -12.65 -11.87
N ASN A 111 1.40 -12.89 -11.04
CA ASN A 111 1.69 -14.20 -10.44
C ASN A 111 0.56 -14.67 -9.50
N ARG A 112 -0.21 -13.75 -8.93
CA ARG A 112 -1.36 -14.04 -8.07
C ARG A 112 -2.66 -14.20 -8.85
N GLY A 113 -2.63 -14.15 -10.20
CA GLY A 113 -3.76 -14.47 -11.07
C GLY A 113 -4.29 -13.31 -11.92
N VAL A 114 -3.86 -12.06 -11.69
CA VAL A 114 -4.35 -10.91 -12.48
C VAL A 114 -3.81 -11.00 -13.91
N GLN A 115 -4.69 -11.32 -14.85
CA GLN A 115 -4.36 -11.45 -16.28
C GLN A 115 -4.53 -10.14 -17.03
N ASP A 116 -5.53 -9.34 -16.63
CA ASP A 116 -5.84 -8.09 -17.31
C ASP A 116 -6.35 -7.01 -16.34
N ILE A 117 -6.02 -5.76 -16.66
CA ILE A 117 -6.50 -4.56 -15.99
C ILE A 117 -6.99 -3.63 -17.08
N LEU A 118 -8.28 -3.25 -17.07
CA LEU A 118 -8.81 -2.41 -18.13
C LEU A 118 -8.31 -0.97 -17.99
N ILE A 119 -8.41 -0.40 -16.79
CA ILE A 119 -8.00 0.99 -16.49
C ILE A 119 -7.10 1.00 -15.27
N ALA A 120 -5.93 1.62 -15.36
CA ALA A 120 -5.05 1.89 -14.23
C ALA A 120 -5.08 3.39 -13.89
N CYS A 121 -5.59 3.73 -12.71
CA CYS A 121 -5.55 5.09 -12.18
C CYS A 121 -4.27 5.29 -11.37
N VAL A 122 -3.39 6.18 -11.83
CA VAL A 122 -2.05 6.38 -11.26
C VAL A 122 -1.90 7.79 -10.67
N GLY A 123 -1.27 7.88 -9.50
CA GLY A 123 -0.91 9.15 -8.87
C GLY A 123 0.51 9.54 -9.22
N GLY A 124 0.79 10.25 -10.28
CA GLY A 124 2.08 10.90 -10.60
C GLY A 124 3.39 10.23 -10.12
N LEU A 125 3.40 8.92 -10.00
CA LEU A 125 4.52 8.14 -9.47
C LEU A 125 5.52 7.81 -10.58
N THR A 126 6.77 8.19 -10.37
CA THR A 126 7.84 8.02 -11.38
C THR A 126 8.03 6.55 -11.75
N GLY A 127 8.06 6.25 -13.06
CA GLY A 127 8.31 4.92 -13.60
C GLY A 127 7.15 3.94 -13.52
N LEU A 128 6.01 4.33 -12.91
CA LEU A 128 4.82 3.47 -12.80
C LEU A 128 4.18 3.23 -14.17
N THR A 129 4.01 4.28 -14.98
CA THR A 129 3.45 4.18 -16.33
C THR A 129 4.20 3.17 -17.19
N ASN A 130 5.53 3.31 -17.27
CA ASN A 130 6.38 2.40 -18.04
C ASN A 130 6.28 0.95 -17.52
N ALA A 131 6.16 0.77 -16.20
CA ALA A 131 6.01 -0.56 -15.62
C ALA A 131 4.65 -1.19 -15.97
N ILE A 132 3.55 -0.40 -16.00
CA ILE A 132 2.23 -0.87 -16.43
C ILE A 132 2.27 -1.27 -17.89
N GLU A 133 2.81 -0.43 -18.79
CA GLU A 133 2.93 -0.73 -20.22
C GLU A 133 3.73 -2.02 -20.49
N ALA A 134 4.76 -2.28 -19.67
CA ALA A 134 5.57 -3.48 -19.79
C ALA A 134 4.85 -4.76 -19.35
N VAL A 135 4.03 -4.72 -18.30
CA VAL A 135 3.36 -5.91 -17.71
C VAL A 135 1.95 -6.09 -18.24
N TYR A 136 1.22 -5.00 -18.44
CA TYR A 136 -0.16 -4.95 -18.91
C TYR A 136 -0.30 -3.98 -20.09
N PRO A 137 0.19 -4.34 -21.30
CA PRO A 137 0.29 -3.42 -22.44
C PRO A 137 -1.06 -2.96 -23.01
N ARG A 138 -2.15 -3.60 -22.63
CA ARG A 138 -3.51 -3.22 -23.08
C ARG A 138 -4.26 -2.34 -22.09
N THR A 139 -3.65 -2.04 -20.94
CA THR A 139 -4.26 -1.23 -19.89
C THR A 139 -4.30 0.24 -20.30
N GLU A 140 -5.47 0.85 -20.22
CA GLU A 140 -5.61 2.30 -20.36
C GLU A 140 -5.12 2.98 -19.08
N ILE A 141 -4.20 3.95 -19.22
CA ILE A 141 -3.61 4.66 -18.08
C ILE A 141 -4.31 6.00 -17.88
N GLN A 142 -4.98 6.13 -16.74
CA GLN A 142 -5.65 7.36 -16.32
C GLN A 142 -4.85 8.04 -15.21
N GLN A 143 -4.48 9.30 -15.41
CA GLN A 143 -3.89 10.11 -14.35
C GLN A 143 -4.95 10.47 -13.29
N CYS A 144 -4.59 10.33 -12.01
CA CYS A 144 -5.48 10.67 -10.90
C CYS A 144 -5.78 12.19 -10.91
N ILE A 145 -7.06 12.54 -11.05
CA ILE A 145 -7.51 13.93 -11.14
C ILE A 145 -7.11 14.73 -9.89
N ILE A 146 -7.18 14.12 -8.70
CA ILE A 146 -6.80 14.78 -7.44
C ILE A 146 -5.30 15.15 -7.45
N HIS A 147 -4.44 14.27 -7.96
CA HIS A 147 -3.02 14.55 -8.08
C HIS A 147 -2.75 15.62 -9.15
N GLN A 148 -3.50 15.63 -10.24
CA GLN A 148 -3.41 16.69 -11.25
C GLN A 148 -3.77 18.05 -10.67
N ILE A 149 -4.90 18.15 -9.96
CA ILE A 149 -5.33 19.39 -9.29
C ILE A 149 -4.28 19.86 -8.28
N ARG A 150 -3.79 18.97 -7.41
CA ARG A 150 -2.74 19.32 -6.44
C ARG A 150 -1.45 19.80 -7.10
N ASN A 151 -1.06 19.19 -8.20
CA ASN A 151 0.14 19.60 -8.93
C ASN A 151 -0.06 20.97 -9.60
N THR A 152 -1.21 21.21 -10.20
CA THR A 152 -1.55 22.51 -10.80
C THR A 152 -1.59 23.63 -9.76
N ALA A 153 -2.20 23.37 -8.58
CA ALA A 153 -2.29 24.36 -7.50
C ALA A 153 -0.93 24.71 -6.83
N ARG A 154 0.14 23.98 -7.13
CA ARG A 154 1.50 24.32 -6.67
C ARG A 154 2.15 25.45 -7.47
N PHE A 155 1.59 25.78 -8.62
CA PHE A 155 2.11 26.81 -9.53
C PHE A 155 1.26 28.10 -9.52
N VAL A 156 0.27 28.16 -8.64
CA VAL A 156 -0.57 29.32 -8.35
C VAL A 156 -0.28 29.78 -6.92
#